data_fb2cfba50fded68590a9dd6a113794da
#
_entry.id   fb2cfba50fded68590a9dd6a113794da
#
_cell.length_a   1.000
_cell.length_b   1.000
_cell.length_c   1.000
_cell.angle_alpha   90.00
_cell.angle_beta   90.00
_cell.angle_gamma   90.00
#
_symmetry.space_group_name_H-M   'P 1'
#
loop_
_entity.id
_entity.type
_entity.pdbx_description
1 polymer ?
#
loop_
_entity_poly.entity_id
_entity_poly.type
_entity_poly.pdbx_seq_one_letter_code
_entity_poly.pdbx_strand_id
1 'polypeptide(L)'
;MASNPLAPVTEKIADGVWRHAGDIRQGMNVYLVAEEDGSGVFAFDAGTSAMAKSIRSAADELGGLTRVVLGHAHVDHRGSAPKLGVPVHCHPDEVEEAEGDGGVSYQPLKDIPVTYSRWLYKVVFPIWDGGPVSITGTIAEGERIAGFEVVHLPGHAPGQIGLWRESDRLCLCSDTIYLTDSTRPLGHHPGIYPPHPVFDQDPQQTLESVRKLAALEPAMIAPGHMEPLRGEPADLRRRLEAAADQRTGW
;
A
#
# COMPACT_ATOMS: atom_id res chain seq x y z
N MET A 1 8.06 28.16 -7.90
CA MET A 1 8.37 27.23 -9.00
C MET A 1 7.35 26.12 -8.91
N ALA A 2 6.62 25.80 -9.99
CA ALA A 2 5.70 24.67 -9.97
C ALA A 2 6.53 23.38 -9.80
N SER A 3 6.22 22.56 -8.79
CA SER A 3 6.87 21.27 -8.60
C SER A 3 6.62 20.39 -9.83
N ASN A 4 7.63 19.68 -10.28
CA ASN A 4 7.46 18.71 -11.37
C ASN A 4 6.52 17.60 -10.84
N PRO A 5 5.30 17.42 -11.38
CA PRO A 5 4.33 16.43 -10.87
C PRO A 5 4.77 14.98 -11.09
N LEU A 6 5.87 14.77 -11.81
CA LEU A 6 6.47 13.45 -12.04
C LEU A 6 7.70 13.19 -11.17
N ALA A 7 8.19 14.20 -10.44
CA ALA A 7 9.32 13.99 -9.53
C ALA A 7 8.84 13.29 -8.26
N PRO A 8 9.54 12.24 -7.79
CA PRO A 8 9.24 11.64 -6.50
C PRO A 8 9.49 12.65 -5.38
N VAL A 9 8.68 12.55 -4.33
CA VAL A 9 8.78 13.39 -3.12
C VAL A 9 8.93 12.50 -1.91
N THR A 10 9.91 12.83 -1.05
CA THR A 10 10.07 12.17 0.25
C THR A 10 9.78 13.18 1.35
N GLU A 11 8.83 12.87 2.22
CA GLU A 11 8.41 13.75 3.31
C GLU A 11 8.25 12.97 4.63
N LYS A 12 8.69 13.56 5.74
CA LYS A 12 8.46 12.97 7.07
C LYS A 12 6.99 13.15 7.45
N ILE A 13 6.27 12.04 7.67
CA ILE A 13 4.86 12.06 8.05
C ILE A 13 4.63 11.81 9.54
N ALA A 14 5.55 11.10 10.20
CA ALA A 14 5.53 10.83 11.62
C ALA A 14 6.94 10.60 12.13
N ASP A 15 7.12 10.41 13.42
CA ASP A 15 8.45 10.10 13.94
C ASP A 15 8.95 8.76 13.43
N GLY A 16 10.16 8.74 12.85
CA GLY A 16 10.75 7.57 12.22
C GLY A 16 10.01 7.07 10.97
N VAL A 17 9.11 7.86 10.35
CA VAL A 17 8.34 7.45 9.17
C VAL A 17 8.33 8.54 8.10
N TRP A 18 8.72 8.17 6.90
CA TRP A 18 8.70 9.03 5.72
C TRP A 18 7.84 8.39 4.62
N ARG A 19 6.99 9.18 4.01
CA ARG A 19 6.30 8.84 2.77
C ARG A 19 7.22 9.16 1.60
N HIS A 20 7.50 8.19 0.75
CA HIS A 20 8.13 8.37 -0.55
C HIS A 20 7.06 8.18 -1.63
N ALA A 21 6.54 9.30 -2.13
CA ALA A 21 5.52 9.30 -3.17
C ALA A 21 6.16 9.37 -4.54
N GLY A 22 5.76 8.48 -5.42
CA GLY A 22 6.29 8.40 -6.78
C GLY A 22 5.26 8.01 -7.81
N ASP A 23 5.74 7.67 -9.01
CA ASP A 23 4.94 7.36 -10.18
C ASP A 23 4.06 8.55 -10.66
N ILE A 24 3.05 8.27 -11.49
CA ILE A 24 2.22 9.30 -12.12
C ILE A 24 1.50 10.12 -11.04
N ARG A 25 1.77 11.44 -11.03
CA ARG A 25 1.20 12.40 -10.08
C ARG A 25 1.46 12.07 -8.61
N GLN A 26 2.56 11.36 -8.31
CA GLN A 26 2.89 10.94 -6.95
C GLN A 26 1.75 10.09 -6.32
N GLY A 27 1.09 9.30 -7.16
CA GLY A 27 -0.07 8.51 -6.77
C GLY A 27 0.27 7.21 -6.04
N MET A 28 1.54 6.76 -6.07
CA MET A 28 2.01 5.55 -5.42
C MET A 28 2.87 5.88 -4.22
N ASN A 29 2.63 5.24 -3.09
CA ASN A 29 3.37 5.43 -1.85
C ASN A 29 4.25 4.23 -1.52
N VAL A 30 5.44 4.54 -1.02
CA VAL A 30 6.32 3.63 -0.28
C VAL A 30 6.63 4.32 1.05
N TYR A 31 6.51 3.61 2.16
CA TYR A 31 6.84 4.20 3.45
C TYR A 31 8.20 3.70 3.91
N LEU A 32 9.14 4.65 4.12
CA LEU A 32 10.44 4.36 4.71
C LEU A 32 10.32 4.50 6.22
N VAL A 33 10.60 3.43 6.94
CA VAL A 33 10.43 3.35 8.39
C VAL A 33 11.79 3.06 9.03
N ALA A 34 12.17 3.89 10.01
CA ALA A 34 13.44 3.74 10.72
C ALA A 34 13.50 2.41 11.49
N GLU A 35 14.61 1.69 11.36
CA GLU A 35 14.88 0.52 12.19
C GLU A 35 15.21 0.94 13.62
N GLU A 36 14.77 0.15 14.62
CA GLU A 36 14.98 0.46 16.05
C GLU A 36 16.46 0.48 16.45
N ASP A 37 17.28 -0.32 15.79
CA ASP A 37 18.71 -0.42 16.05
C ASP A 37 19.55 0.67 15.34
N GLY A 38 18.91 1.56 14.58
CA GLY A 38 19.56 2.64 13.85
C GLY A 38 20.33 2.18 12.61
N SER A 39 20.12 0.96 12.12
CA SER A 39 20.81 0.42 10.93
C SER A 39 20.38 1.04 9.61
N GLY A 40 19.37 1.90 9.62
CA GLY A 40 18.80 2.54 8.45
C GLY A 40 17.27 2.53 8.46
N VAL A 41 16.67 2.29 7.30
CA VAL A 41 15.22 2.22 7.13
C VAL A 41 14.83 0.94 6.39
N PHE A 42 13.66 0.38 6.70
CA PHE A 42 13.01 -0.56 5.80
C PHE A 42 11.93 0.15 4.96
N ALA A 43 11.60 -0.42 3.80
CA ALA A 43 10.49 0.03 2.98
C ALA A 43 9.25 -0.82 3.25
N PHE A 44 8.13 -0.19 3.62
CA PHE A 44 6.81 -0.81 3.57
C PHE A 44 6.21 -0.53 2.20
N ASP A 45 5.97 -1.60 1.44
CA ASP A 45 5.79 -1.66 0.00
C ASP A 45 7.04 -1.25 -0.80
N ALA A 46 7.03 -1.51 -2.10
CA ALA A 46 8.14 -1.22 -3.00
C ALA A 46 7.73 -0.44 -4.25
N GLY A 47 6.48 -0.01 -4.33
CA GLY A 47 6.00 0.80 -5.44
C GLY A 47 6.11 0.11 -6.79
N THR A 48 5.95 0.90 -7.86
CA THR A 48 6.10 0.42 -9.23
C THR A 48 7.57 0.18 -9.60
N SER A 49 7.80 -0.62 -10.62
CA SER A 49 9.13 -0.99 -11.14
C SER A 49 10.04 0.22 -11.47
N ALA A 50 9.44 1.36 -11.80
CA ALA A 50 10.17 2.59 -12.12
C ALA A 50 10.71 3.32 -10.87
N MET A 51 10.19 3.04 -9.67
CA MET A 51 10.54 3.75 -8.44
C MET A 51 11.83 3.26 -7.78
N ALA A 52 12.42 2.14 -8.20
CA ALA A 52 13.54 1.50 -7.53
C ALA A 52 14.72 2.46 -7.25
N LYS A 53 15.09 3.30 -8.23
CA LYS A 53 16.20 4.24 -8.08
C LYS A 53 15.89 5.35 -7.06
N SER A 54 14.67 5.89 -7.09
CA SER A 54 14.28 6.96 -6.16
C SER A 54 14.09 6.46 -4.74
N ILE A 55 13.52 5.25 -4.57
CA ILE A 55 13.41 4.58 -3.25
C ILE A 55 14.80 4.40 -2.64
N ARG A 56 15.76 3.85 -3.41
CA ARG A 56 17.13 3.67 -2.92
C ARG A 56 17.77 5.00 -2.54
N SER A 57 17.67 6.01 -3.42
CA SER A 57 18.24 7.33 -3.12
C SER A 57 17.65 7.94 -1.84
N ALA A 58 16.32 7.84 -1.65
CA ALA A 58 15.68 8.34 -0.45
C ALA A 58 16.09 7.56 0.81
N ALA A 59 16.22 6.24 0.70
CA ALA A 59 16.67 5.41 1.81
C ALA A 59 18.15 5.68 2.17
N ASP A 60 19.02 5.92 1.18
CA ASP A 60 20.43 6.23 1.39
C ASP A 60 20.61 7.54 2.19
N GLU A 61 19.74 8.53 1.97
CA GLU A 61 19.69 9.77 2.77
C GLU A 61 19.25 9.54 4.23
N LEU A 62 18.60 8.39 4.50
CA LEU A 62 18.08 8.00 5.80
C LEU A 62 18.90 6.87 6.48
N GLY A 63 20.10 6.62 5.99
CA GLY A 63 21.02 5.63 6.57
C GLY A 63 21.09 4.29 5.81
N GLY A 64 20.35 4.14 4.74
CA GLY A 64 20.36 2.97 3.85
C GLY A 64 19.10 2.10 3.98
N LEU A 65 18.81 1.36 2.91
CA LEU A 65 17.69 0.42 2.87
C LEU A 65 18.11 -0.93 3.43
N THR A 66 17.44 -1.41 4.46
CA THR A 66 17.77 -2.69 5.15
C THR A 66 16.99 -3.87 4.56
N ARG A 67 15.71 -3.68 4.26
CA ARG A 67 14.79 -4.70 3.73
C ARG A 67 13.55 -4.04 3.14
N VAL A 68 12.73 -4.87 2.49
CA VAL A 68 11.35 -4.53 2.08
C VAL A 68 10.38 -5.39 2.89
N VAL A 69 9.29 -4.83 3.34
CA VAL A 69 8.12 -5.52 3.86
C VAL A 69 6.95 -5.19 2.93
N LEU A 70 6.46 -6.16 2.20
CA LEU A 70 5.32 -5.96 1.31
C LEU A 70 4.03 -5.93 2.15
N GLY A 71 3.25 -4.87 1.99
CA GLY A 71 1.88 -4.81 2.48
C GLY A 71 1.01 -5.82 1.74
N HIS A 72 1.24 -5.98 0.43
CA HIS A 72 0.74 -7.06 -0.41
C HIS A 72 1.57 -7.13 -1.71
N ALA A 73 1.32 -8.12 -2.58
CA ALA A 73 2.19 -8.42 -3.71
C ALA A 73 1.69 -7.94 -5.07
N HIS A 74 0.67 -7.08 -5.15
CA HIS A 74 0.24 -6.55 -6.44
C HIS A 74 1.37 -5.82 -7.15
N VAL A 75 1.30 -5.80 -8.48
CA VAL A 75 2.41 -5.37 -9.36
C VAL A 75 2.93 -3.96 -9.10
N ASP A 76 2.08 -3.07 -8.59
CA ASP A 76 2.43 -1.69 -8.22
C ASP A 76 2.97 -1.55 -6.79
N HIS A 77 2.88 -2.60 -5.96
CA HIS A 77 3.44 -2.64 -4.62
C HIS A 77 4.73 -3.44 -4.52
N ARG A 78 4.89 -4.49 -5.34
CA ARG A 78 6.13 -5.29 -5.40
C ARG A 78 7.11 -4.83 -6.48
N GLY A 79 6.69 -3.94 -7.38
CA GLY A 79 7.34 -3.68 -8.67
C GLY A 79 8.84 -3.31 -8.60
N SER A 80 9.27 -2.57 -7.60
CA SER A 80 10.69 -2.25 -7.40
C SER A 80 11.47 -3.31 -6.62
N ALA A 81 10.82 -4.18 -5.85
CA ALA A 81 11.47 -5.11 -4.92
C ALA A 81 12.58 -5.95 -5.57
N PRO A 82 12.41 -6.53 -6.80
CA PRO A 82 13.47 -7.31 -7.45
C PRO A 82 14.75 -6.51 -7.74
N LYS A 83 14.66 -5.18 -7.78
CA LYS A 83 15.76 -4.27 -8.15
C LYS A 83 16.44 -3.64 -6.92
N LEU A 84 15.85 -3.78 -5.73
CA LEU A 84 16.37 -3.14 -4.52
C LEU A 84 17.53 -3.92 -3.88
N GLY A 85 17.67 -5.23 -4.16
CA GLY A 85 18.83 -6.02 -3.73
C GLY A 85 18.96 -6.16 -2.21
N VAL A 86 17.84 -6.15 -1.48
CA VAL A 86 17.74 -6.35 -0.03
C VAL A 86 16.76 -7.49 0.26
N PRO A 87 16.77 -8.08 1.48
CA PRO A 87 15.75 -9.04 1.90
C PRO A 87 14.33 -8.54 1.71
N VAL A 88 13.42 -9.42 1.27
CA VAL A 88 11.99 -9.10 1.10
C VAL A 88 11.16 -10.01 1.98
N HIS A 89 10.26 -9.42 2.75
CA HIS A 89 9.32 -10.12 3.63
C HIS A 89 7.88 -9.80 3.23
N CYS A 90 6.98 -10.75 3.41
CA CYS A 90 5.54 -10.56 3.26
C CYS A 90 4.77 -11.46 4.23
N HIS A 91 3.44 -11.36 4.25
CA HIS A 91 2.63 -12.34 4.96
C HIS A 91 2.77 -13.75 4.35
N PRO A 92 2.67 -14.85 5.13
CA PRO A 92 2.75 -16.20 4.56
C PRO A 92 1.79 -16.44 3.39
N ASP A 93 0.56 -15.94 3.49
CA ASP A 93 -0.48 -16.10 2.46
C ASP A 93 -0.24 -15.24 1.20
N GLU A 94 0.80 -14.40 1.19
CA GLU A 94 1.18 -13.53 0.07
C GLU A 94 2.38 -14.06 -0.73
N VAL A 95 3.01 -15.14 -0.27
CA VAL A 95 4.23 -15.68 -0.88
C VAL A 95 3.98 -16.13 -2.31
N GLU A 96 2.85 -16.82 -2.57
CA GLU A 96 2.52 -17.33 -3.89
C GLU A 96 2.36 -16.19 -4.91
N GLU A 97 1.65 -15.13 -4.55
CA GLU A 97 1.49 -13.95 -5.39
C GLU A 97 2.81 -13.20 -5.60
N ALA A 98 3.61 -13.05 -4.53
CA ALA A 98 4.90 -12.34 -4.60
C ALA A 98 5.90 -13.06 -5.51
N GLU A 99 5.98 -14.38 -5.44
CA GLU A 99 6.84 -15.22 -6.28
C GLU A 99 6.21 -15.60 -7.62
N GLY A 100 4.91 -15.30 -7.79
CA GLY A 100 4.10 -15.57 -8.97
C GLY A 100 3.81 -14.35 -9.83
N ASP A 101 2.54 -14.16 -10.15
CA ASP A 101 2.05 -13.13 -11.09
C ASP A 101 1.63 -11.80 -10.43
N GLY A 102 1.76 -11.66 -9.12
CA GLY A 102 1.37 -10.45 -8.39
C GLY A 102 -0.15 -10.25 -8.36
N GLY A 103 -0.90 -11.33 -8.23
CA GLY A 103 -2.35 -11.29 -8.11
C GLY A 103 -3.12 -10.93 -9.38
N VAL A 104 -2.44 -10.80 -10.52
CA VAL A 104 -3.08 -10.42 -11.80
C VAL A 104 -4.14 -11.44 -12.22
N SER A 105 -3.97 -12.72 -11.89
CA SER A 105 -4.88 -13.81 -12.27
C SER A 105 -6.29 -13.67 -11.70
N TYR A 106 -6.47 -13.07 -10.52
CA TYR A 106 -7.78 -12.85 -9.93
C TYR A 106 -8.34 -11.43 -10.12
N GLN A 107 -7.67 -10.59 -10.92
CA GLN A 107 -8.12 -9.23 -11.23
C GLN A 107 -8.72 -9.17 -12.66
N PRO A 108 -10.02 -9.41 -12.83
CA PRO A 108 -10.64 -9.43 -14.15
C PRO A 108 -10.82 -8.00 -14.71
N LEU A 109 -9.74 -7.38 -15.17
CA LEU A 109 -9.71 -6.00 -15.69
C LEU A 109 -10.81 -5.69 -16.73
N LYS A 110 -11.30 -6.73 -17.43
CA LYS A 110 -12.44 -6.61 -18.36
C LYS A 110 -13.74 -6.16 -17.68
N ASP A 111 -13.88 -6.41 -16.38
CA ASP A 111 -15.08 -6.14 -15.59
C ASP A 111 -15.04 -4.77 -14.89
N ILE A 112 -13.94 -4.01 -15.02
CA ILE A 112 -13.90 -2.61 -14.59
C ILE A 112 -15.02 -1.83 -15.27
N PRO A 113 -15.88 -1.09 -14.54
CA PRO A 113 -17.06 -0.45 -15.11
C PRO A 113 -16.72 0.64 -16.13
N VAL A 114 -15.59 1.31 -15.96
CA VAL A 114 -15.16 2.45 -16.80
C VAL A 114 -14.25 1.98 -17.95
N THR A 115 -14.70 2.12 -19.19
CA THR A 115 -14.03 1.54 -20.37
C THR A 115 -12.59 2.04 -20.59
N TYR A 116 -12.32 3.34 -20.39
CA TYR A 116 -10.95 3.85 -20.55
C TYR A 116 -9.99 3.29 -19.49
N SER A 117 -10.50 3.03 -18.29
CA SER A 117 -9.71 2.45 -17.19
C SER A 117 -9.29 1.01 -17.48
N ARG A 118 -10.16 0.21 -18.13
CA ARG A 118 -9.81 -1.15 -18.60
C ARG A 118 -8.58 -1.13 -19.50
N TRP A 119 -8.56 -0.20 -20.46
CA TRP A 119 -7.43 -0.05 -21.38
C TRP A 119 -6.19 0.47 -20.64
N LEU A 120 -6.35 1.45 -19.75
CA LEU A 120 -5.26 2.03 -18.98
C LEU A 120 -4.57 0.98 -18.12
N TYR A 121 -5.32 0.26 -17.28
CA TYR A 121 -4.76 -0.78 -16.41
C TYR A 121 -4.10 -1.92 -17.20
N LYS A 122 -4.68 -2.33 -18.33
CA LYS A 122 -4.07 -3.32 -19.20
C LYS A 122 -2.69 -2.89 -19.73
N VAL A 123 -2.48 -1.58 -19.93
CA VAL A 123 -1.20 -1.04 -20.40
C VAL A 123 -0.22 -0.83 -19.25
N VAL A 124 -0.69 -0.33 -18.11
CA VAL A 124 0.23 0.06 -17.01
C VAL A 124 0.67 -1.12 -16.14
N PHE A 125 -0.15 -2.13 -15.93
CA PHE A 125 0.21 -3.29 -15.10
C PHE A 125 1.52 -3.95 -15.53
N PRO A 126 1.76 -4.28 -16.82
CA PRO A 126 3.05 -4.82 -17.26
C PRO A 126 4.23 -3.85 -17.09
N ILE A 127 3.96 -2.53 -17.05
CA ILE A 127 4.99 -1.50 -16.87
C ILE A 127 5.34 -1.34 -15.38
N TRP A 128 4.35 -1.49 -14.51
CA TRP A 128 4.51 -1.39 -13.06
C TRP A 128 5.21 -2.61 -12.48
N ASP A 129 4.97 -3.77 -13.05
CA ASP A 129 5.56 -5.02 -12.58
C ASP A 129 7.09 -5.07 -12.81
N GLY A 130 7.81 -5.45 -11.79
CA GLY A 130 9.25 -5.77 -11.84
C GLY A 130 9.54 -7.26 -12.04
N GLY A 131 8.48 -8.07 -12.08
CA GLY A 131 8.54 -9.52 -12.09
C GLY A 131 8.47 -10.16 -10.69
N PRO A 132 8.51 -11.48 -10.62
CA PRO A 132 8.48 -12.24 -9.38
C PRO A 132 9.56 -11.81 -8.38
N VAL A 133 9.20 -11.84 -7.10
CA VAL A 133 10.05 -11.43 -5.99
C VAL A 133 10.40 -12.65 -5.14
N SER A 134 11.68 -12.93 -4.95
CA SER A 134 12.10 -13.99 -4.03
C SER A 134 11.87 -13.56 -2.58
N ILE A 135 11.02 -14.26 -1.85
CA ILE A 135 10.70 -13.98 -0.46
C ILE A 135 11.75 -14.61 0.45
N THR A 136 12.35 -13.80 1.32
CA THR A 136 13.43 -14.22 2.23
C THR A 136 12.95 -14.51 3.65
N GLY A 137 11.75 -14.10 3.99
CA GLY A 137 11.12 -14.36 5.28
C GLY A 137 9.66 -13.93 5.30
N THR A 138 8.93 -14.38 6.29
CA THR A 138 7.52 -14.02 6.47
C THR A 138 7.31 -13.24 7.76
N ILE A 139 6.23 -12.46 7.79
CA ILE A 139 5.79 -11.68 8.95
C ILE A 139 4.27 -11.79 9.05
N ALA A 140 3.75 -12.09 10.24
CA ALA A 140 2.34 -12.38 10.46
C ALA A 140 1.71 -11.48 11.50
N GLU A 141 0.38 -11.53 11.60
CA GLU A 141 -0.40 -10.76 12.56
C GLU A 141 0.13 -10.89 14.00
N GLY A 142 0.18 -9.75 14.71
CA GLY A 142 0.65 -9.65 16.08
C GLY A 142 2.16 -9.57 16.23
N GLU A 143 2.94 -9.84 15.19
CA GLU A 143 4.38 -9.60 15.24
C GLU A 143 4.69 -8.11 15.30
N ARG A 144 5.87 -7.78 15.84
CA ARG A 144 6.31 -6.37 15.98
C ARG A 144 7.52 -6.08 15.12
N ILE A 145 7.49 -4.92 14.46
CA ILE A 145 8.56 -4.42 13.63
C ILE A 145 8.69 -2.89 13.79
N ALA A 146 9.84 -2.41 14.23
CA ALA A 146 10.16 -0.99 14.38
C ALA A 146 9.05 -0.19 15.11
N GLY A 147 8.55 -0.72 16.24
CA GLY A 147 7.50 -0.10 17.04
C GLY A 147 6.07 -0.26 16.50
N PHE A 148 5.91 -0.89 15.36
CA PHE A 148 4.61 -1.22 14.79
C PHE A 148 4.19 -2.65 15.12
N GLU A 149 2.90 -2.89 15.25
CA GLU A 149 2.28 -4.20 15.26
C GLU A 149 1.75 -4.52 13.85
N VAL A 150 2.01 -5.73 13.38
CA VAL A 150 1.48 -6.22 12.11
C VAL A 150 0.01 -6.57 12.27
N VAL A 151 -0.83 -6.02 11.42
CA VAL A 151 -2.27 -6.27 11.37
C VAL A 151 -2.63 -6.92 10.04
N HIS A 152 -3.15 -8.14 10.05
CA HIS A 152 -3.63 -8.82 8.85
C HIS A 152 -4.96 -8.21 8.39
N LEU A 153 -4.99 -7.70 7.16
CA LEU A 153 -6.11 -7.00 6.55
C LEU A 153 -6.46 -7.61 5.18
N PRO A 154 -6.80 -8.91 5.13
CA PRO A 154 -7.00 -9.63 3.88
C PRO A 154 -8.26 -9.20 3.14
N GLY A 155 -8.36 -9.66 1.87
CA GLY A 155 -9.52 -9.47 1.01
C GLY A 155 -9.16 -8.81 -0.31
N HIS A 156 -8.45 -7.67 -0.29
CA HIS A 156 -7.84 -7.09 -1.50
C HIS A 156 -6.78 -8.04 -2.06
N ALA A 157 -5.91 -8.52 -1.20
CA ALA A 157 -5.00 -9.62 -1.44
C ALA A 157 -5.06 -10.60 -0.25
N PRO A 158 -4.72 -11.90 -0.43
CA PRO A 158 -4.93 -12.92 0.61
C PRO A 158 -4.09 -12.67 1.87
N GLY A 159 -2.87 -12.20 1.70
CA GLY A 159 -1.95 -11.91 2.79
C GLY A 159 -1.72 -10.41 3.01
N GLN A 160 -2.64 -9.54 2.63
CA GLN A 160 -2.46 -8.12 2.85
C GLN A 160 -2.34 -7.78 4.33
N ILE A 161 -1.30 -7.00 4.68
CA ILE A 161 -1.05 -6.51 6.02
C ILE A 161 -1.01 -4.99 6.08
N GLY A 162 -1.30 -4.47 7.27
CA GLY A 162 -0.97 -3.11 7.68
C GLY A 162 0.02 -3.11 8.84
N LEU A 163 0.62 -1.95 9.10
CA LEU A 163 1.48 -1.71 10.25
C LEU A 163 0.79 -0.67 11.15
N TRP A 164 0.44 -1.08 12.36
CA TRP A 164 -0.24 -0.25 13.36
C TRP A 164 0.70 0.22 14.45
N ARG A 165 0.74 1.51 14.73
CA ARG A 165 1.47 2.08 15.85
C ARG A 165 0.52 2.82 16.80
N GLU A 166 0.30 2.25 17.98
CA GLU A 166 -0.67 2.77 18.95
C GLU A 166 -0.29 4.14 19.51
N SER A 167 1.02 4.40 19.72
CA SER A 167 1.51 5.60 20.41
C SER A 167 1.11 6.92 19.74
N ASP A 168 0.97 6.94 18.42
CA ASP A 168 0.52 8.09 17.62
C ASP A 168 -0.67 7.76 16.71
N ARG A 169 -1.25 6.56 16.88
CA ARG A 169 -2.42 6.07 16.16
C ARG A 169 -2.24 6.14 14.63
N LEU A 170 -1.02 5.80 14.17
CA LEU A 170 -0.66 5.70 12.77
C LEU A 170 -0.89 4.28 12.25
N CYS A 171 -1.65 4.15 11.16
CA CYS A 171 -1.74 2.91 10.41
C CYS A 171 -1.21 3.09 8.98
N LEU A 172 -0.14 2.37 8.63
CA LEU A 172 0.25 2.15 7.24
C LEU A 172 -0.59 0.97 6.76
N CYS A 173 -1.55 1.19 5.88
CA CYS A 173 -2.58 0.17 5.61
C CYS A 173 -2.57 -0.39 4.18
N SER A 174 -1.50 -0.08 3.41
CA SER A 174 -1.42 -0.49 1.99
C SER A 174 -2.77 -0.24 1.28
N ASP A 175 -3.31 -1.18 0.55
CA ASP A 175 -4.53 -1.01 -0.24
C ASP A 175 -5.82 -1.50 0.48
N THR A 176 -5.85 -1.42 1.81
CA THR A 176 -7.09 -1.68 2.56
C THR A 176 -8.17 -0.65 2.23
N ILE A 177 -7.77 0.59 1.91
CA ILE A 177 -8.64 1.66 1.43
C ILE A 177 -7.96 2.49 0.35
N TYR A 178 -8.76 3.13 -0.48
CA TYR A 178 -8.37 4.21 -1.38
C TYR A 178 -8.96 5.54 -0.93
N LEU A 179 -8.26 6.64 -1.20
CA LEU A 179 -8.74 8.00 -0.96
C LEU A 179 -9.31 8.66 -2.22
N THR A 180 -9.49 7.87 -3.28
CA THR A 180 -10.12 8.23 -4.54
C THR A 180 -10.82 7.02 -5.15
N ASP A 181 -11.75 7.22 -6.08
CA ASP A 181 -12.38 6.13 -6.84
C ASP A 181 -11.36 5.50 -7.79
N SER A 182 -10.86 4.30 -7.45
CA SER A 182 -9.87 3.55 -8.23
C SER A 182 -10.36 3.14 -9.63
N THR A 183 -11.67 3.09 -9.86
CA THR A 183 -12.22 2.81 -11.19
C THR A 183 -12.15 4.02 -12.13
N ARG A 184 -11.85 5.21 -11.60
CA ARG A 184 -11.76 6.49 -12.33
C ARG A 184 -10.44 7.22 -12.06
N PRO A 185 -9.28 6.59 -12.38
CA PRO A 185 -7.96 7.12 -11.98
C PRO A 185 -7.60 8.48 -12.61
N LEU A 186 -8.29 8.90 -13.67
CA LEU A 186 -8.05 10.19 -14.32
C LEU A 186 -8.96 11.32 -13.79
N GLY A 187 -9.71 11.09 -12.72
CA GLY A 187 -10.58 12.08 -12.10
C GLY A 187 -10.08 12.56 -10.74
N HIS A 188 -10.79 13.53 -10.17
CA HIS A 188 -10.65 13.91 -8.77
C HIS A 188 -11.95 13.53 -8.05
N HIS A 189 -11.92 12.39 -7.39
CA HIS A 189 -13.07 11.80 -6.70
C HIS A 189 -12.68 11.52 -5.24
N PRO A 190 -12.48 12.57 -4.40
CA PRO A 190 -12.01 12.39 -3.03
C PRO A 190 -13.05 11.69 -2.18
N GLY A 191 -12.60 10.79 -1.33
CA GLY A 191 -13.45 10.02 -0.42
C GLY A 191 -12.66 8.89 0.22
N ILE A 192 -13.28 8.14 1.12
CA ILE A 192 -12.75 6.86 1.59
C ILE A 192 -13.54 5.78 0.86
N TYR A 193 -12.83 4.95 0.13
CA TYR A 193 -13.40 3.85 -0.67
C TYR A 193 -12.70 2.55 -0.29
N PRO A 194 -13.43 1.49 0.03
CA PRO A 194 -12.85 0.14 -0.09
C PRO A 194 -12.38 -0.08 -1.54
N PRO A 195 -11.36 -0.89 -1.79
CA PRO A 195 -10.98 -1.28 -3.14
C PRO A 195 -12.18 -1.81 -3.94
N HIS A 196 -12.27 -1.49 -5.24
CA HIS A 196 -13.36 -2.00 -6.07
C HIS A 196 -13.28 -3.53 -6.19
N PRO A 197 -14.42 -4.29 -6.16
CA PRO A 197 -14.43 -5.75 -6.22
C PRO A 197 -13.60 -6.37 -7.34
N VAL A 198 -13.41 -5.66 -8.44
CA VAL A 198 -12.59 -6.11 -9.58
C VAL A 198 -11.09 -6.20 -9.24
N PHE A 199 -10.65 -5.54 -8.19
CA PHE A 199 -9.27 -5.57 -7.70
C PHE A 199 -9.09 -6.45 -6.46
N ASP A 200 -10.18 -6.98 -5.90
CA ASP A 200 -10.16 -7.78 -4.70
C ASP A 200 -10.17 -9.28 -5.02
N GLN A 201 -9.40 -10.04 -4.25
CA GLN A 201 -9.52 -11.50 -4.25
C GLN A 201 -10.84 -11.92 -3.55
N ASP A 202 -11.15 -11.32 -2.40
CA ASP A 202 -12.38 -11.53 -1.65
C ASP A 202 -12.99 -10.18 -1.22
N PRO A 203 -13.97 -9.66 -1.99
CA PRO A 203 -14.58 -8.37 -1.69
C PRO A 203 -15.30 -8.30 -0.32
N GLN A 204 -15.82 -9.42 0.18
CA GLN A 204 -16.48 -9.43 1.48
C GLN A 204 -15.46 -9.32 2.61
N GLN A 205 -14.37 -10.05 2.50
CA GLN A 205 -13.29 -9.99 3.46
C GLN A 205 -12.60 -8.60 3.48
N THR A 206 -12.51 -7.94 2.31
CA THR A 206 -12.06 -6.53 2.23
C THR A 206 -12.88 -5.62 3.14
N LEU A 207 -14.23 -5.75 3.14
CA LEU A 207 -15.08 -4.92 4.00
C LEU A 207 -14.88 -5.22 5.49
N GLU A 208 -14.60 -6.47 5.84
CA GLU A 208 -14.25 -6.86 7.21
C GLU A 208 -12.91 -6.25 7.63
N SER A 209 -11.93 -6.23 6.73
CA SER A 209 -10.63 -5.59 6.96
C SER A 209 -10.74 -4.07 7.11
N VAL A 210 -11.61 -3.41 6.34
CA VAL A 210 -11.91 -1.98 6.54
C VAL A 210 -12.54 -1.72 7.92
N ARG A 211 -13.46 -2.59 8.39
CA ARG A 211 -14.02 -2.48 9.74
C ARG A 211 -12.96 -2.76 10.83
N LYS A 212 -12.07 -3.72 10.59
CA LYS A 212 -10.93 -3.99 11.49
C LYS A 212 -10.00 -2.77 11.58
N LEU A 213 -9.68 -2.12 10.44
CA LEU A 213 -8.94 -0.86 10.42
C LEU A 213 -9.69 0.25 11.19
N ALA A 214 -11.00 0.36 11.02
CA ALA A 214 -11.82 1.32 11.77
C ALA A 214 -11.78 1.11 13.29
N ALA A 215 -11.76 -0.16 13.73
CA ALA A 215 -11.70 -0.53 15.15
C ALA A 215 -10.37 -0.15 15.83
N LEU A 216 -9.29 0.04 15.08
CA LEU A 216 -8.03 0.59 15.58
C LEU A 216 -8.15 2.08 15.97
N GLU A 217 -9.20 2.76 15.50
CA GLU A 217 -9.43 4.21 15.69
C GLU A 217 -8.19 5.04 15.32
N PRO A 218 -7.67 4.96 14.09
CA PRO A 218 -6.46 5.69 13.70
C PRO A 218 -6.67 7.20 13.75
N ALA A 219 -5.62 7.95 14.11
CA ALA A 219 -5.52 9.40 13.92
C ALA A 219 -4.89 9.75 12.57
N MET A 220 -4.15 8.78 11.99
CA MET A 220 -3.59 8.88 10.65
C MET A 220 -3.67 7.53 9.93
N ILE A 221 -4.23 7.56 8.72
CA ILE A 221 -4.30 6.44 7.79
C ILE A 221 -3.40 6.75 6.62
N ALA A 222 -2.42 5.88 6.38
CA ALA A 222 -1.42 6.01 5.34
C ALA A 222 -1.58 4.85 4.33
N PRO A 223 -2.37 5.05 3.26
CA PRO A 223 -2.66 4.02 2.26
C PRO A 223 -1.54 3.86 1.25
N GLY A 224 -1.60 2.81 0.42
CA GLY A 224 -0.68 2.57 -0.69
C GLY A 224 -0.73 3.66 -1.77
N HIS A 225 -1.83 4.37 -1.86
CA HIS A 225 -2.05 5.41 -2.86
C HIS A 225 -2.50 6.74 -2.25
N MET A 226 -2.11 7.86 -2.88
CA MET A 226 -2.49 9.22 -2.51
C MET A 226 -1.89 9.69 -1.16
N GLU A 227 -2.24 10.89 -0.72
CA GLU A 227 -1.73 11.44 0.52
C GLU A 227 -2.38 10.82 1.76
N PRO A 228 -1.62 10.62 2.86
CA PRO A 228 -2.19 10.14 4.12
C PRO A 228 -3.33 11.01 4.62
N LEU A 229 -4.37 10.37 5.13
CA LEU A 229 -5.53 11.02 5.72
C LEU A 229 -5.32 11.18 7.24
N ARG A 230 -5.47 12.41 7.74
CA ARG A 230 -5.41 12.74 9.16
C ARG A 230 -6.77 13.19 9.67
N GLY A 231 -7.07 12.91 10.91
CA GLY A 231 -8.31 13.37 11.53
C GLY A 231 -8.46 12.89 12.98
N GLU A 232 -9.55 13.34 13.60
CA GLU A 232 -9.93 12.83 14.92
C GLU A 232 -10.28 11.33 14.82
N PRO A 233 -9.76 10.47 15.71
CA PRO A 233 -9.95 9.02 15.63
C PRO A 233 -11.42 8.60 15.50
N ALA A 234 -12.31 9.18 16.29
CA ALA A 234 -13.72 8.86 16.24
C ALA A 234 -14.39 9.28 14.90
N ASP A 235 -13.88 10.33 14.24
CA ASP A 235 -14.37 10.76 12.93
C ASP A 235 -13.89 9.81 11.82
N LEU A 236 -12.61 9.50 11.81
CA LEU A 236 -12.04 8.55 10.84
C LEU A 236 -12.68 7.17 10.98
N ARG A 237 -12.89 6.69 12.20
CA ARG A 237 -13.62 5.45 12.46
C ARG A 237 -15.00 5.46 11.80
N ARG A 238 -15.84 6.47 12.09
CA ARG A 238 -17.19 6.56 11.48
C ARG A 238 -17.16 6.60 9.96
N ARG A 239 -16.18 7.30 9.37
CA ARG A 239 -16.03 7.39 7.91
C ARG A 239 -15.61 6.07 7.29
N LEU A 240 -14.73 5.30 7.94
CA LEU A 240 -14.35 3.95 7.52
C LEU A 240 -15.52 2.97 7.62
N GLU A 241 -16.25 2.98 8.75
CA GLU A 241 -17.45 2.16 8.94
C GLU A 241 -18.49 2.49 7.87
N ALA A 242 -18.76 3.76 7.62
CA ALA A 242 -19.69 4.19 6.56
C ALA A 242 -19.24 3.76 5.16
N ALA A 243 -17.95 3.81 4.86
CA ALA A 243 -17.41 3.34 3.58
C ALA A 243 -17.59 1.83 3.40
N ALA A 244 -17.37 1.04 4.46
CA ALA A 244 -17.61 -0.40 4.44
C ALA A 244 -19.09 -0.77 4.27
N ASP A 245 -20.01 0.04 4.83
CA ASP A 245 -21.45 -0.22 4.76
C ASP A 245 -22.08 0.23 3.43
N GLN A 246 -21.59 1.32 2.82
CA GLN A 246 -22.12 1.84 1.54
C GLN A 246 -21.87 0.88 0.36
N ARG A 247 -20.88 -0.01 0.47
CA ARG A 247 -20.53 -0.95 -0.59
C ARG A 247 -21.48 -2.15 -0.74
N THR A 248 -22.43 -2.33 0.13
CA THR A 248 -23.42 -3.42 0.03
C THR A 248 -24.40 -3.28 -1.15
N GLY A 249 -24.21 -2.28 -2.02
CA GLY A 249 -25.08 -1.95 -3.17
C GLY A 249 -24.40 -2.04 -4.56
N TRP A 250 -23.28 -2.76 -4.74
CA TRP A 250 -22.64 -3.01 -6.05
C TRP A 250 -23.21 -4.23 -6.76
#